data_5da04ea13f303e9e6cb1109a7a42151e
#
_entry.id   5da04ea13f303e9e6cb1109a7a42151e
#
_cell.length_a   1.000
_cell.length_b   1.000
_cell.length_c   1.000
_cell.angle_alpha   90.00
_cell.angle_beta   90.00
_cell.angle_gamma   90.00
#
_symmetry.space_group_name_H-M   'P 1'
#
loop_
_entity.id
_entity.type
_entity.pdbx_description
1 polymer ?
#
loop_
_entity_poly.entity_id
_entity_poly.type
_entity_poly.pdbx_seq_one_letter_code
_entity_poly.pdbx_strand_id
1 'polypeptide(L)' 'MNIDYDEKEDILFIRFNDDQVEQDISYGWNVNVGMTAGGIGQITILDAKADGLLPVKMPGAMLKQAVVSG' A
#
# COMPACT_ATOMS: atom_id res chain seq x y z
N MET A 1 8.11 7.21 4.12
CA MET A 1 7.18 6.29 3.41
C MET A 1 7.91 5.68 2.22
N ASN A 2 7.85 4.37 2.10
CA ASN A 2 8.41 3.64 0.96
C ASN A 2 7.30 3.05 0.13
N ILE A 3 7.44 3.16 -1.19
CA ILE A 3 6.50 2.55 -2.13
C ILE A 3 7.31 1.69 -3.07
N ASP A 4 7.01 0.40 -3.10
CA ASP A 4 7.63 -0.57 -3.98
C ASP A 4 6.58 -1.25 -4.84
N TYR A 5 6.90 -1.43 -6.10
CA TYR A 5 6.03 -2.19 -6.99
C TYR A 5 6.84 -3.27 -7.68
N ASP A 6 6.39 -4.52 -7.54
CA ASP A 6 6.99 -5.67 -8.20
C ASP A 6 6.21 -5.96 -9.47
N GLU A 7 6.81 -5.65 -10.63
CA GLU A 7 6.13 -5.83 -11.92
C GLU A 7 5.87 -7.28 -12.26
N LYS A 8 6.75 -8.18 -11.84
CA LYS A 8 6.60 -9.62 -12.16
C LYS A 8 5.43 -10.22 -11.42
N GLU A 9 5.28 -9.90 -10.15
CA GLU A 9 4.24 -10.46 -9.31
C GLU A 9 3.02 -9.56 -9.25
N ASP A 10 3.11 -8.34 -9.79
CA ASP A 10 2.04 -7.34 -9.75
C ASP A 10 1.63 -7.04 -8.31
N ILE A 11 2.62 -6.82 -7.45
CA ILE A 11 2.39 -6.54 -6.04
C ILE A 11 2.84 -5.12 -5.73
N LEU A 12 1.93 -4.32 -5.18
CA LEU A 12 2.23 -2.99 -4.69
C LEU A 12 2.38 -3.05 -3.17
N PHE A 13 3.51 -2.56 -2.69
CA PHE A 13 3.81 -2.54 -1.26
C PHE A 13 4.08 -1.11 -0.81
N ILE A 14 3.36 -0.66 0.21
CA ILE A 14 3.52 0.68 0.77
C ILE A 14 3.87 0.53 2.25
N ARG A 15 5.00 1.09 2.65
CA ARG A 15 5.41 1.10 4.06
C ARG A 15 5.37 2.53 4.57
N PHE A 16 4.61 2.76 5.61
CA PHE A 16 4.47 4.08 6.22
C PHE A 16 5.50 4.35 7.30
N ASN A 17 5.92 3.31 8.01
CA ASN A 17 6.92 3.41 9.07
C ASN A 17 7.61 2.07 9.24
N ASP A 18 8.62 2.02 10.12
CA ASP A 18 9.39 0.80 10.40
C ASP A 18 8.96 0.11 11.68
N ASP A 19 7.82 0.50 12.24
CA ASP A 19 7.31 -0.12 13.45
C ASP A 19 6.95 -1.58 13.19
N GLN A 20 7.01 -2.37 14.25
CA GLN A 20 6.68 -3.78 14.16
C GLN A 20 5.19 -3.97 13.89
N VAL A 21 4.87 -4.78 12.88
CA VAL A 21 3.48 -5.13 12.59
C VAL A 21 3.00 -6.10 13.67
N GLU A 22 1.91 -5.74 14.33
CA GLU A 22 1.31 -6.53 15.40
C GLU A 22 0.09 -7.30 14.95
N GLN A 23 -0.55 -6.85 13.87
CA GLN A 23 -1.77 -7.48 13.37
C GLN A 23 -1.88 -7.23 11.87
N ASP A 24 -2.29 -8.26 11.13
CA ASP A 24 -2.59 -8.15 9.71
C ASP A 24 -4.08 -8.22 9.50
N ILE A 25 -4.61 -7.29 8.71
CA ILE A 25 -6.04 -7.24 8.40
C ILE A 25 -6.19 -7.35 6.90
N SER A 26 -6.97 -8.34 6.46
CA SER A 26 -7.23 -8.54 5.03
C SER A 26 -8.53 -7.87 4.63
N TYR A 27 -8.47 -7.13 3.53
CA TYR A 27 -9.65 -6.51 2.91
C TYR A 27 -9.84 -7.17 1.54
N GLY A 28 -10.85 -8.01 1.44
CA GLY A 28 -11.03 -8.80 0.24
C GLY A 28 -9.92 -9.85 0.12
N TRP A 29 -9.62 -10.24 -1.12
CA TRP A 29 -8.61 -11.27 -1.37
C TRP A 29 -7.24 -10.71 -1.67
N ASN A 30 -7.15 -9.41 -2.02
CA ASN A 30 -5.92 -8.87 -2.57
C ASN A 30 -5.31 -7.71 -1.77
N VAL A 31 -5.93 -7.24 -0.71
CA VAL A 31 -5.40 -6.15 0.09
C VAL A 31 -5.13 -6.61 1.51
N ASN A 32 -3.91 -6.37 1.98
CA ASN A 32 -3.54 -6.68 3.35
C ASN A 32 -2.95 -5.44 4.03
N VAL A 33 -3.44 -5.13 5.22
CA VAL A 33 -2.98 -3.98 5.99
C VAL A 33 -2.29 -4.46 7.24
N GLY A 34 -1.02 -4.08 7.40
CA GLY A 34 -0.26 -4.37 8.61
C GLY A 34 -0.43 -3.24 9.62
N MET A 35 -1.01 -3.57 10.75
CA MET A 35 -1.25 -2.60 11.83
C MET A 35 -0.12 -2.63 12.84
N THR A 36 0.29 -1.46 13.29
CA THR A 36 1.28 -1.30 14.35
C THR A 36 0.61 -0.65 15.55
N ALA A 37 1.36 -0.53 16.64
CA ALA A 37 0.85 0.16 17.84
C ALA A 37 0.44 1.61 17.55
N GLY A 38 1.09 2.24 16.56
CA GLY A 38 0.82 3.63 16.19
C GLY A 38 -0.19 3.79 15.05
N GLY A 39 -0.79 2.70 14.55
CA GLY A 39 -1.72 2.74 13.43
C GLY A 39 -1.26 1.91 12.25
N ILE A 40 -1.66 2.29 11.04
CA ILE A 40 -1.29 1.54 9.84
C ILE A 40 0.20 1.69 9.59
N GLY A 41 0.90 0.55 9.51
CA GLY A 41 2.33 0.53 9.22
C GLY A 41 2.65 0.20 7.77
N GLN A 42 1.84 -0.62 7.14
CA GLN A 42 2.10 -1.03 5.76
C GLN A 42 0.83 -1.52 5.08
N ILE A 43 0.83 -1.47 3.76
CA ILE A 43 -0.27 -1.99 2.94
C ILE A 43 0.35 -2.81 1.81
N THR A 44 -0.17 -4.01 1.58
CA THR A 44 0.23 -4.87 0.47
C THR A 44 -0.98 -5.11 -0.43
N ILE A 45 -0.82 -4.87 -1.72
CA ILE A 45 -1.90 -5.05 -2.69
C ILE A 45 -1.43 -6.02 -3.77
N LEU A 46 -2.11 -7.15 -3.87
CA LEU A 46 -1.86 -8.15 -4.91
C LEU A 46 -2.65 -7.78 -6.16
N ASP A 47 -2.09 -8.11 -7.33
CA ASP A 47 -2.71 -7.81 -8.63
C ASP A 47 -3.10 -6.35 -8.76
N ALA A 48 -2.20 -5.46 -8.33
CA ALA A 48 -2.49 -4.04 -8.28
C ALA A 48 -2.83 -3.46 -9.65
N LYS A 49 -2.07 -3.85 -10.68
CA LYS A 49 -2.33 -3.40 -12.05
C LYS A 49 -3.54 -4.09 -12.65
N ALA A 50 -3.64 -5.41 -12.44
CA ALA A 50 -4.75 -6.21 -12.97
C ALA A 50 -6.09 -5.75 -12.41
N ASP A 51 -6.09 -5.28 -11.17
CA ASP A 51 -7.29 -4.80 -10.48
C ASP A 51 -7.59 -3.32 -10.78
N GLY A 52 -6.79 -2.70 -11.64
CA GLY A 52 -7.01 -1.33 -12.05
C GLY A 52 -6.51 -0.28 -11.08
N LEU A 53 -5.65 -0.67 -10.14
CA LEU A 53 -5.08 0.26 -9.16
C LEU A 53 -3.83 0.96 -9.67
N LEU A 54 -3.29 0.50 -10.79
CA LEU A 54 -2.13 1.14 -11.43
C LEU A 54 -2.44 1.47 -12.89
N PRO A 55 -1.93 2.60 -13.41
CA PRO A 55 -1.32 3.67 -12.63
C PRO A 55 -2.28 4.13 -11.54
N VAL A 56 -1.74 4.64 -10.46
CA VAL A 56 -2.54 4.98 -9.28
C VAL A 56 -3.62 5.98 -9.66
N LYS A 57 -4.88 5.53 -9.64
CA LYS A 57 -6.03 6.36 -10.02
C LYS A 57 -6.70 6.90 -8.77
N MET A 58 -6.01 7.82 -8.13
CA MET A 58 -6.52 8.49 -6.95
C MET A 58 -6.97 9.90 -7.30
N PRO A 59 -7.88 10.49 -6.49
CA PRO A 59 -8.16 11.91 -6.62
C PRO A 59 -6.86 12.71 -6.56
N GLY A 60 -6.79 13.81 -7.31
CA GLY A 60 -5.57 14.59 -7.42
C GLY A 60 -4.94 14.98 -6.10
N ALA A 61 -5.77 15.33 -5.11
CA ALA A 61 -5.28 15.70 -3.79
C ALA A 61 -4.55 14.54 -3.10
N MET A 62 -5.10 13.33 -3.19
CA MET A 62 -4.48 12.16 -2.61
C MET A 62 -3.19 11.80 -3.34
N LEU A 63 -3.19 11.94 -4.66
CA LEU A 63 -2.01 11.66 -5.46
C LEU A 63 -0.88 12.61 -5.11
N LYS A 64 -1.18 13.89 -4.92
CA LYS A 64 -0.19 14.87 -4.51
C LYS A 64 0.39 14.54 -3.13
N GLN A 65 -0.45 14.13 -2.21
CA GLN A 65 0.02 13.74 -0.88
C GLN A 65 0.96 12.54 -0.95
N ALA A 66 0.63 11.55 -1.76
CA ALA A 66 1.49 10.38 -1.94
C ALA A 66 2.85 10.76 -2.50
N VAL A 67 2.89 11.66 -3.49
CA VAL A 67 4.14 12.11 -4.10
C VAL A 67 4.96 12.95 -3.13
N VAL A 68 4.31 13.88 -2.42
CA VAL A 68 5.01 14.76 -1.48
C VAL A 68 5.49 14.00 -0.25
N SER A 69 4.73 13.02 0.20
CA SER A 69 5.09 12.19 1.35
C SER A 69 6.13 11.13 1.03
N GLY A 70 6.26 10.80 -0.23
CA GLY A 70 7.17 9.76 -0.70
C GLY A 70 8.64 10.18 -0.76
#